data_fe8bf226a14c9cbb2c8ad79e9c85af31
#
_entry.id   fe8bf226a14c9cbb2c8ad79e9c85af31
#
_cell.length_a   1.000
_cell.length_b   1.000
_cell.length_c   1.000
_cell.angle_alpha   90.00
_cell.angle_beta   90.00
_cell.angle_gamma   90.00
#
_symmetry.space_group_name_H-M   'P 1'
#
loop_
_entity.id
_entity.type
_entity.pdbx_description
1 polymer ?
#
loop_
_entity_poly.entity_id
_entity_poly.type
_entity_poly.pdbx_seq_one_letter_code
_entity_poly.pdbx_strand_id
1 'polypeptide(L)'
;KNSIGIEIQNPGHSYKYSNFSSKQIYSLKKLLKFLLKKYKILHKNVLGHSDIAPERKKDPGEKFPWKNLAKEGLCTWHTLSKQDLKNARKIPIPNKYQNIFLKNLYKIGYNSIRGQSFKINLKKLTMAFQRRYRQELIDGKVDKECLLISKNLSKI
;
A
#
# COMPACT_ATOMS: atom_id res chain seq x y z
N LYS A 1 -5.96 20.29 7.52
CA LYS A 1 -6.47 19.05 6.92
C LYS A 1 -6.96 18.16 8.06
N ASN A 2 -8.19 17.72 7.99
CA ASN A 2 -8.77 16.85 8.99
C ASN A 2 -8.48 15.41 8.61
N SER A 3 -7.92 14.63 9.55
CA SER A 3 -7.71 13.19 9.40
C SER A 3 -8.02 12.50 10.73
N ILE A 4 -8.39 11.23 10.66
CA ILE A 4 -8.59 10.38 11.84
C ILE A 4 -7.44 9.38 11.84
N GLY A 5 -6.66 9.36 12.94
CA GLY A 5 -5.64 8.34 13.17
C GLY A 5 -6.22 7.16 13.93
N ILE A 6 -5.85 5.94 13.52
CA ILE A 6 -6.20 4.70 14.23
C ILE A 6 -4.89 3.99 14.57
N GLU A 7 -4.61 3.85 15.84
CA GLU A 7 -3.46 3.09 16.34
C GLU A 7 -3.88 1.64 16.62
N ILE A 8 -3.11 0.69 16.09
CA ILE A 8 -3.36 -0.74 16.28
C ILE A 8 -2.11 -1.34 16.92
N GLN A 9 -2.26 -1.87 18.12
CA GLN A 9 -1.13 -2.44 18.84
C GLN A 9 -0.48 -3.59 18.07
N ASN A 10 0.82 -3.45 17.80
CA ASN A 10 1.66 -4.47 17.19
C ASN A 10 3.13 -4.15 17.52
N PRO A 11 3.99 -5.15 17.81
CA PRO A 11 5.41 -4.92 18.12
C PRO A 11 6.18 -4.18 17.01
N GLY A 12 5.73 -4.29 15.75
CA GLY A 12 6.38 -3.63 14.60
C GLY A 12 7.72 -4.24 14.21
N HIS A 13 8.33 -3.67 13.18
CA HIS A 13 9.55 -4.20 12.56
C HIS A 13 10.81 -4.13 13.43
N SER A 14 10.83 -3.24 14.42
CA SER A 14 11.97 -3.12 15.35
C SER A 14 12.01 -4.20 16.41
N TYR A 15 10.94 -4.95 16.56
CA TYR A 15 10.78 -6.05 17.50
C TYR A 15 10.28 -7.29 16.74
N LYS A 16 9.71 -8.26 17.46
CA LYS A 16 9.12 -9.47 16.83
C LYS A 16 7.81 -9.12 16.11
N TYR A 17 7.90 -8.56 14.90
CA TYR A 17 6.72 -8.20 14.09
C TYR A 17 5.83 -9.42 13.87
N SER A 18 4.59 -9.33 14.32
CA SER A 18 3.62 -10.41 14.33
C SER A 18 2.42 -10.13 13.41
N ASN A 19 1.62 -11.15 13.14
CA ASN A 19 0.32 -10.95 12.50
C ASN A 19 -0.63 -10.22 13.44
N PHE A 20 -1.54 -9.46 12.87
CA PHE A 20 -2.66 -8.86 13.61
C PHE A 20 -3.66 -9.93 13.99
N SER A 21 -4.16 -9.90 15.22
CA SER A 21 -5.15 -10.88 15.67
C SER A 21 -6.50 -10.71 14.96
N SER A 22 -7.26 -11.81 14.85
CA SER A 22 -8.59 -11.76 14.25
C SER A 22 -9.54 -10.79 15.00
N LYS A 23 -9.39 -10.68 16.33
CA LYS A 23 -10.18 -9.75 17.16
C LYS A 23 -9.84 -8.29 16.81
N GLN A 24 -8.55 -7.94 16.65
CA GLN A 24 -8.15 -6.60 16.24
C GLN A 24 -8.73 -6.23 14.87
N ILE A 25 -8.60 -7.13 13.89
CA ILE A 25 -9.10 -6.89 12.53
C ILE A 25 -10.63 -6.81 12.50
N TYR A 26 -11.33 -7.62 13.27
CA TYR A 26 -12.78 -7.53 13.39
C TYR A 26 -13.23 -6.17 13.97
N SER A 27 -12.61 -5.73 15.08
CA SER A 27 -12.90 -4.42 15.69
C SER A 27 -12.58 -3.26 14.73
N LEU A 28 -11.43 -3.33 14.04
CA LEU A 28 -11.04 -2.35 13.06
C LEU A 28 -12.07 -2.23 11.92
N LYS A 29 -12.55 -3.36 11.39
CA LYS A 29 -13.57 -3.36 10.33
C LYS A 29 -14.87 -2.69 10.77
N LYS A 30 -15.34 -2.97 11.99
CA LYS A 30 -16.51 -2.30 12.56
C LYS A 30 -16.30 -0.79 12.66
N LEU A 31 -15.15 -0.37 13.20
CA LEU A 31 -14.79 1.03 13.33
C LEU A 31 -14.71 1.72 11.98
N LEU A 32 -14.04 1.11 11.00
CA LEU A 32 -13.93 1.66 9.65
C LEU A 32 -15.30 1.83 8.99
N LYS A 33 -16.18 0.81 9.05
CA LYS A 33 -17.56 0.92 8.52
C LYS A 33 -18.31 2.12 9.12
N PHE A 34 -18.20 2.29 10.43
CA PHE A 34 -18.80 3.44 11.14
C PHE A 34 -18.21 4.78 10.67
N LEU A 35 -16.88 4.90 10.66
CA LEU A 35 -16.21 6.16 10.30
C LEU A 35 -16.43 6.56 8.84
N LEU A 36 -16.30 5.59 7.90
CA LEU A 36 -16.51 5.84 6.49
C LEU A 36 -17.94 6.36 6.22
N LYS A 37 -18.94 5.75 6.86
CA LYS A 37 -20.34 6.17 6.75
C LYS A 37 -20.58 7.54 7.41
N LYS A 38 -20.15 7.71 8.66
CA LYS A 38 -20.40 8.93 9.45
C LYS A 38 -19.77 10.17 8.83
N TYR A 39 -18.53 10.05 8.37
CA TYR A 39 -17.76 11.19 7.83
C TYR A 39 -17.71 11.21 6.30
N LYS A 40 -18.45 10.33 5.61
CA LYS A 40 -18.47 10.22 4.13
C LYS A 40 -17.06 10.09 3.53
N ILE A 41 -16.18 9.33 4.21
CA ILE A 41 -14.82 9.11 3.78
C ILE A 41 -14.82 8.08 2.65
N LEU A 42 -14.20 8.43 1.53
CA LEU A 42 -14.04 7.49 0.41
C LEU A 42 -13.05 6.38 0.78
N HIS A 43 -13.34 5.14 0.38
CA HIS A 43 -12.48 3.98 0.66
C HIS A 43 -11.03 4.16 0.17
N LYS A 44 -10.80 4.94 -0.87
CA LYS A 44 -9.46 5.28 -1.36
C LYS A 44 -8.65 6.14 -0.38
N ASN A 45 -9.29 6.80 0.58
CA ASN A 45 -8.65 7.62 1.60
C ASN A 45 -8.34 6.84 2.90
N VAL A 46 -8.57 5.52 2.91
CA VAL A 46 -8.10 4.63 3.99
C VAL A 46 -6.67 4.22 3.68
N LEU A 47 -5.72 4.80 4.40
CA LEU A 47 -4.29 4.75 4.12
C LEU A 47 -3.50 4.23 5.32
N GLY A 48 -2.34 3.65 5.06
CA GLY A 48 -1.35 3.36 6.09
C GLY A 48 -0.34 4.50 6.25
N HIS A 49 0.39 4.53 7.36
CA HIS A 49 1.47 5.50 7.56
C HIS A 49 2.54 5.42 6.46
N SER A 50 2.89 4.20 6.02
CA SER A 50 3.84 4.01 4.91
C SER A 50 3.37 4.58 3.57
N ASP A 51 2.04 4.70 3.35
CA ASP A 51 1.51 5.31 2.14
C ASP A 51 1.70 6.83 2.14
N ILE A 52 1.64 7.45 3.33
CA ILE A 52 1.70 8.92 3.51
C ILE A 52 3.12 9.40 3.72
N ALA A 53 3.94 8.64 4.44
CA ALA A 53 5.30 9.01 4.83
C ALA A 53 6.31 7.88 4.51
N PRO A 54 6.47 7.52 3.21
CA PRO A 54 7.27 6.39 2.76
C PRO A 54 8.77 6.52 3.10
N GLU A 55 9.24 7.73 3.38
CA GLU A 55 10.63 8.02 3.75
C GLU A 55 11.00 7.53 5.16
N ARG A 56 10.03 7.51 6.10
CA ARG A 56 10.27 7.28 7.53
C ARG A 56 9.37 6.23 8.20
N LYS A 57 8.26 5.86 7.57
CA LYS A 57 7.28 4.94 8.16
C LYS A 57 7.20 3.62 7.38
N LYS A 58 7.00 2.54 8.12
CA LYS A 58 6.81 1.19 7.57
C LYS A 58 5.46 0.60 7.93
N ASP A 59 4.82 1.09 8.98
CA ASP A 59 3.53 0.63 9.48
C ASP A 59 2.36 0.98 8.54
N PRO A 60 1.32 0.16 8.53
CA PRO A 60 1.09 -1.05 9.32
C PRO A 60 1.89 -2.27 8.84
N GLY A 61 2.66 -2.16 7.75
CA GLY A 61 3.54 -3.19 7.24
C GLY A 61 2.84 -4.28 6.40
N GLU A 62 3.65 -5.25 5.96
CA GLU A 62 3.23 -6.30 5.02
C GLU A 62 2.32 -7.37 5.63
N LYS A 63 2.27 -7.50 6.97
CA LYS A 63 1.35 -8.43 7.63
C LYS A 63 -0.04 -7.86 7.86
N PHE A 64 -0.26 -6.58 7.54
CA PHE A 64 -1.57 -5.98 7.67
C PHE A 64 -2.50 -6.45 6.53
N PRO A 65 -3.72 -6.91 6.84
CA PRO A 65 -4.56 -7.63 5.88
C PRO A 65 -5.35 -6.69 4.93
N TRP A 66 -4.67 -5.83 4.18
CA TRP A 66 -5.28 -4.87 3.25
C TRP A 66 -6.31 -5.52 2.31
N LYS A 67 -5.93 -6.65 1.68
CA LYS A 67 -6.83 -7.37 0.76
C LYS A 67 -8.12 -7.83 1.45
N ASN A 68 -8.05 -8.20 2.74
CA ASN A 68 -9.22 -8.62 3.50
C ASN A 68 -10.15 -7.44 3.80
N LEU A 69 -9.61 -6.25 4.10
CA LEU A 69 -10.40 -5.03 4.27
C LEU A 69 -11.07 -4.64 2.93
N ALA A 70 -10.32 -4.72 1.84
CA ALA A 70 -10.83 -4.36 0.51
C ALA A 70 -11.99 -5.25 0.03
N LYS A 71 -12.00 -6.53 0.39
CA LYS A 71 -13.14 -7.44 0.11
C LYS A 71 -14.47 -6.96 0.71
N GLU A 72 -14.41 -6.15 1.76
CA GLU A 72 -15.58 -5.54 2.40
C GLU A 72 -15.77 -4.07 1.99
N GLY A 73 -15.07 -3.60 0.94
CA GLY A 73 -15.19 -2.22 0.45
C GLY A 73 -14.58 -1.16 1.38
N LEU A 74 -13.71 -1.55 2.33
CA LEU A 74 -13.17 -0.64 3.35
C LEU A 74 -11.90 0.10 2.91
N CYS A 75 -11.27 -0.35 1.83
CA CYS A 75 -10.12 0.33 1.22
C CYS A 75 -9.96 -0.11 -0.24
N THR A 76 -9.10 0.58 -0.99
CA THR A 76 -8.81 0.24 -2.40
C THR A 76 -7.87 -0.94 -2.52
N TRP A 77 -8.15 -1.82 -3.49
CA TRP A 77 -7.30 -2.93 -3.91
C TRP A 77 -7.40 -3.11 -5.44
N HIS A 78 -6.40 -3.75 -6.05
CA HIS A 78 -6.42 -4.10 -7.47
C HIS A 78 -7.35 -5.29 -7.77
N THR A 79 -7.78 -5.42 -9.01
CA THR A 79 -8.68 -6.48 -9.50
C THR A 79 -7.95 -7.64 -10.20
N LEU A 80 -6.63 -7.59 -10.27
CA LEU A 80 -5.81 -8.55 -11.02
C LEU A 80 -5.77 -9.93 -10.34
N SER A 81 -5.66 -11.00 -11.15
CA SER A 81 -5.60 -12.35 -10.65
C SER A 81 -4.26 -12.62 -9.93
N LYS A 82 -4.33 -13.45 -8.87
CA LYS A 82 -3.13 -13.83 -8.10
C LYS A 82 -2.12 -14.59 -8.95
N GLN A 83 -2.59 -15.43 -9.89
CA GLN A 83 -1.72 -16.22 -10.75
C GLN A 83 -0.93 -15.35 -11.72
N ASP A 84 -1.60 -14.40 -12.39
CA ASP A 84 -0.94 -13.49 -13.34
C ASP A 84 0.12 -12.63 -12.64
N LEU A 85 -0.18 -12.17 -11.43
CA LEU A 85 0.77 -11.40 -10.62
C LEU A 85 1.98 -12.24 -10.22
N LYS A 86 1.76 -13.48 -9.77
CA LYS A 86 2.86 -14.40 -9.43
C LYS A 86 3.77 -14.66 -10.64
N ASN A 87 3.19 -14.84 -11.83
CA ASN A 87 3.93 -15.04 -13.07
C ASN A 87 4.71 -13.77 -13.50
N ALA A 88 4.23 -12.59 -13.14
CA ALA A 88 4.88 -11.31 -13.45
C ALA A 88 5.96 -10.91 -12.44
N ARG A 89 5.97 -11.54 -11.25
CA ARG A 89 6.90 -11.23 -10.15
C ARG A 89 8.34 -11.49 -10.55
N LYS A 90 9.23 -10.58 -10.17
CA LYS A 90 10.66 -10.58 -10.51
C LYS A 90 11.00 -10.49 -12.01
N ILE A 91 10.02 -10.37 -12.90
CA ILE A 91 10.32 -10.09 -14.31
C ILE A 91 10.80 -8.65 -14.41
N PRO A 92 12.06 -8.41 -14.85
CA PRO A 92 12.59 -7.07 -14.97
C PRO A 92 11.84 -6.25 -16.02
N ILE A 93 11.81 -4.95 -15.83
CA ILE A 93 11.25 -4.01 -16.79
C ILE A 93 12.32 -3.02 -17.25
N PRO A 94 12.30 -2.56 -18.51
CA PRO A 94 13.15 -1.49 -18.99
C PRO A 94 13.01 -0.21 -18.15
N ASN A 95 14.09 0.54 -17.98
CA ASN A 95 14.14 1.73 -17.13
C ASN A 95 13.06 2.79 -17.48
N LYS A 96 12.70 2.92 -18.76
CA LYS A 96 11.62 3.83 -19.19
C LYS A 96 10.29 3.59 -18.46
N TYR A 97 10.01 2.35 -18.04
CA TYR A 97 8.79 2.00 -17.32
C TYR A 97 8.81 2.38 -15.83
N GLN A 98 9.99 2.69 -15.26
CA GLN A 98 10.09 3.20 -13.89
C GLN A 98 9.39 4.57 -13.76
N ASN A 99 9.53 5.43 -14.75
CA ASN A 99 8.82 6.72 -14.81
C ASN A 99 7.30 6.52 -14.94
N ILE A 100 6.86 5.53 -15.72
CA ILE A 100 5.43 5.20 -15.84
C ILE A 100 4.89 4.69 -14.51
N PHE A 101 5.64 3.83 -13.82
CA PHE A 101 5.28 3.36 -12.48
C PHE A 101 5.12 4.54 -11.50
N LEU A 102 6.08 5.45 -11.42
CA LEU A 102 5.97 6.64 -10.57
C LEU A 102 4.76 7.52 -10.93
N LYS A 103 4.52 7.76 -12.23
CA LYS A 103 3.32 8.49 -12.68
C LYS A 103 2.03 7.82 -12.20
N ASN A 104 1.97 6.48 -12.24
CA ASN A 104 0.82 5.73 -11.71
C ASN A 104 0.70 5.92 -10.20
N LEU A 105 1.81 5.86 -9.43
CA LEU A 105 1.79 6.09 -8.00
C LEU A 105 1.28 7.48 -7.64
N TYR A 106 1.69 8.52 -8.37
CA TYR A 106 1.20 9.88 -8.14
C TYR A 106 -0.31 10.00 -8.42
N LYS A 107 -0.84 9.32 -9.44
CA LYS A 107 -2.28 9.25 -9.68
C LYS A 107 -3.05 8.54 -8.55
N ILE A 108 -2.44 7.54 -7.92
CA ILE A 108 -3.01 6.80 -6.79
C ILE A 108 -2.99 7.66 -5.50
N GLY A 109 -2.15 8.71 -5.45
CA GLY A 109 -2.06 9.64 -4.31
C GLY A 109 -0.74 9.62 -3.55
N TYR A 110 0.25 8.82 -3.98
CA TYR A 110 1.61 8.93 -3.44
C TYR A 110 2.24 10.25 -3.88
N ASN A 111 3.12 10.80 -3.05
CA ASN A 111 3.83 12.04 -3.36
C ASN A 111 5.33 11.81 -3.46
N SER A 112 6.00 12.60 -4.29
CA SER A 112 7.46 12.64 -4.33
C SER A 112 8.03 13.08 -2.98
N ILE A 113 9.11 12.46 -2.56
CA ILE A 113 9.81 12.77 -1.32
C ILE A 113 10.74 13.96 -1.59
N ARG A 114 10.47 15.09 -0.95
CA ARG A 114 11.25 16.34 -1.15
C ARG A 114 12.72 16.11 -0.80
N GLY A 115 13.62 16.71 -1.59
CA GLY A 115 15.07 16.65 -1.37
C GLY A 115 15.73 15.32 -1.65
N GLN A 116 15.01 14.34 -2.21
CA GLN A 116 15.58 13.04 -2.53
C GLN A 116 15.87 12.89 -4.03
N SER A 117 16.99 12.20 -4.35
CA SER A 117 17.30 11.83 -5.73
C SER A 117 16.23 10.89 -6.32
N PHE A 118 16.12 10.84 -7.64
CA PHE A 118 15.21 9.94 -8.34
C PHE A 118 15.31 8.49 -7.85
N LYS A 119 16.53 7.96 -7.74
CA LYS A 119 16.79 6.58 -7.32
C LYS A 119 16.29 6.29 -5.91
N ILE A 120 16.53 7.21 -4.95
CA ILE A 120 16.08 7.06 -3.56
C ILE A 120 14.56 7.18 -3.48
N ASN A 121 13.99 8.16 -4.16
CA ASN A 121 12.54 8.37 -4.23
C ASN A 121 11.84 7.13 -4.81
N LEU A 122 12.29 6.64 -5.95
CA LEU A 122 11.77 5.43 -6.58
C LEU A 122 11.80 4.24 -5.62
N LYS A 123 12.95 3.97 -4.98
CA LYS A 123 13.10 2.84 -4.05
C LYS A 123 12.14 2.93 -2.88
N LYS A 124 12.07 4.09 -2.21
CA LYS A 124 11.21 4.28 -1.01
C LYS A 124 9.72 4.18 -1.35
N LEU A 125 9.28 4.82 -2.43
CA LEU A 125 7.89 4.72 -2.91
C LEU A 125 7.54 3.29 -3.33
N THR A 126 8.46 2.60 -4.02
CA THR A 126 8.25 1.20 -4.39
C THR A 126 8.09 0.32 -3.16
N MET A 127 8.91 0.48 -2.12
CA MET A 127 8.79 -0.30 -0.88
C MET A 127 7.47 -0.04 -0.15
N ALA A 128 7.01 1.21 -0.08
CA ALA A 128 5.71 1.54 0.51
C ALA A 128 4.56 0.89 -0.27
N PHE A 129 4.57 1.03 -1.59
CA PHE A 129 3.62 0.39 -2.49
C PHE A 129 3.60 -1.14 -2.33
N GLN A 130 4.77 -1.77 -2.25
CA GLN A 130 4.90 -3.22 -2.06
C GLN A 130 4.33 -3.67 -0.72
N ARG A 131 4.60 -2.96 0.39
CA ARG A 131 4.01 -3.27 1.71
C ARG A 131 2.49 -3.30 1.68
N ARG A 132 1.87 -2.51 0.84
CA ARG A 132 0.42 -2.48 0.71
C ARG A 132 -0.10 -3.47 -0.30
N TYR A 133 0.41 -3.48 -1.52
CA TYR A 133 -0.19 -4.16 -2.67
C TYR A 133 0.53 -5.43 -3.13
N ARG A 134 1.76 -5.65 -2.67
CA ARG A 134 2.59 -6.82 -2.98
C ARG A 134 3.37 -7.30 -1.76
N GLN A 135 2.69 -7.77 -0.77
CA GLN A 135 3.21 -8.05 0.57
C GLN A 135 4.21 -9.23 0.63
N GLU A 136 4.20 -10.11 -0.36
CA GLU A 136 5.06 -11.29 -0.41
C GLU A 136 6.52 -11.00 -0.81
N LEU A 137 6.82 -9.79 -1.33
CA LEU A 137 8.17 -9.41 -1.72
C LEU A 137 8.36 -7.89 -1.67
N ILE A 138 9.10 -7.41 -0.67
CA ILE A 138 9.40 -5.99 -0.45
C ILE A 138 10.89 -5.76 -0.65
N ASP A 139 11.31 -5.53 -1.88
CA ASP A 139 12.70 -5.36 -2.26
C ASP A 139 13.04 -3.95 -2.79
N GLY A 140 12.02 -3.11 -2.98
CA GLY A 140 12.17 -1.76 -3.53
C GLY A 140 12.53 -1.73 -5.01
N LYS A 141 12.42 -2.87 -5.71
CA LYS A 141 12.63 -2.96 -7.16
C LYS A 141 11.29 -2.95 -7.89
N VAL A 142 11.22 -2.17 -8.96
CA VAL A 142 10.03 -2.17 -9.83
C VAL A 142 10.18 -3.30 -10.84
N ASP A 143 9.28 -4.27 -10.77
CA ASP A 143 9.17 -5.37 -11.71
C ASP A 143 7.83 -5.31 -12.48
N LYS A 144 7.60 -6.27 -13.37
CA LYS A 144 6.36 -6.33 -14.16
C LYS A 144 5.11 -6.44 -13.28
N GLU A 145 5.18 -7.14 -12.13
CA GLU A 145 4.07 -7.22 -11.19
C GLU A 145 3.71 -5.85 -10.62
N CYS A 146 4.70 -5.09 -10.12
CA CYS A 146 4.50 -3.73 -9.62
C CYS A 146 3.88 -2.81 -10.68
N LEU A 147 4.36 -2.91 -11.92
CA LEU A 147 3.85 -2.10 -13.03
C LEU A 147 2.39 -2.43 -13.35
N LEU A 148 2.01 -3.71 -13.39
CA LEU A 148 0.64 -4.15 -13.65
C LEU A 148 -0.31 -3.67 -12.55
N ILE A 149 0.06 -3.87 -11.28
CA ILE A 149 -0.76 -3.44 -10.14
C ILE A 149 -0.96 -1.92 -10.16
N SER A 150 0.14 -1.14 -10.33
CA SER A 150 0.04 0.33 -10.35
C SER A 150 -0.81 0.84 -11.50
N LYS A 151 -0.72 0.22 -12.68
CA LYS A 151 -1.55 0.56 -13.86
C LYS A 151 -3.02 0.24 -13.61
N ASN A 152 -3.34 -0.87 -12.94
CA ASN A 152 -4.71 -1.23 -12.60
C ASN A 152 -5.30 -0.23 -11.60
N LEU A 153 -4.59 0.05 -10.51
CA LEU A 153 -5.03 0.98 -9.47
C LEU A 153 -5.18 2.43 -9.98
N SER A 154 -4.33 2.87 -10.92
CA SER A 154 -4.39 4.24 -11.46
C SER A 154 -5.60 4.52 -12.34
N LYS A 155 -6.46 3.52 -12.58
CA LYS A 155 -7.71 3.61 -13.34
C LYS A 155 -8.96 3.61 -12.45
N ILE A 156 -8.79 3.32 -11.16
CA ILE A 156 -9.84 3.32 -10.13
C ILE A 156 -9.90 4.72 -9.49
#